data_93616a732e04ea5ac3a8f24e2e480e04
#
_entry.id   93616a732e04ea5ac3a8f24e2e480e04
#
_cell.length_a   1.000
_cell.length_b   1.000
_cell.length_c   1.000
_cell.angle_alpha   90.00
_cell.angle_beta   90.00
_cell.angle_gamma   90.00
#
_symmetry.space_group_name_H-M   'P 1'
#
loop_
_entity.id
_entity.type
_entity.pdbx_description
1 polymer ?
#
loop_
_entity_poly.entity_id
_entity_poly.type
_entity_poly.pdbx_seq_one_letter_code
_entity_poly.pdbx_strand_id
1 'polypeptide(L)'
;MEEEYDELDEYIDALINEERTKLIQGDIGLSTCQFFKEDGKGGVTPFASGVMVELGPSSYILTASHVIEDWSNASKLFVPLADTHISVAGHAYGTTMDKENKYDIAYIKLTPELARLLRYTYRFMPIHKMLHHWKSLLEPNYCIFGYPVINQKKADGAVKTFGSAYFSLPCQDKVFEYYGLNPLAHYAFEFQGKAVNIQSNKVEKIKTEHYGLSGCGVWYVDIEFKHNKFKSSAQLIGIMMEFRKGKYECLIGNRMEIILATIEKNEGVKIKRTI
;
A
#
# COMPACT_ATOMS: atom_id res chain seq x y z
N MET A 1 -25.71 1.75 33.86
CA MET A 1 -24.71 2.82 33.50
C MET A 1 -23.48 2.22 32.82
N GLU A 2 -22.80 1.23 33.38
CA GLU A 2 -21.67 0.57 32.69
C GLU A 2 -22.13 -0.15 31.41
N GLU A 3 -23.22 -0.90 31.45
CA GLU A 3 -23.77 -1.59 30.26
C GLU A 3 -24.21 -0.61 29.12
N GLU A 4 -24.74 0.57 29.45
CA GLU A 4 -25.11 1.58 28.45
C GLU A 4 -23.89 2.25 27.78
N TYR A 5 -22.77 2.38 28.51
CA TYR A 5 -21.52 2.89 27.93
C TYR A 5 -20.89 1.86 26.98
N ASP A 6 -20.93 0.58 27.34
CA ASP A 6 -20.40 -0.50 26.49
C ASP A 6 -21.17 -0.61 25.15
N GLU A 7 -22.50 -0.49 25.18
CA GLU A 7 -23.34 -0.50 23.94
C GLU A 7 -23.05 0.71 23.03
N LEU A 8 -22.81 1.88 23.61
CA LEU A 8 -22.48 3.09 22.85
C LEU A 8 -21.11 2.98 22.18
N ASP A 9 -20.11 2.48 22.90
CA ASP A 9 -18.77 2.28 22.38
C ASP A 9 -18.74 1.24 21.26
N GLU A 10 -19.47 0.12 21.40
CA GLU A 10 -19.62 -0.87 20.34
C GLU A 10 -20.32 -0.29 19.09
N TYR A 11 -21.31 0.56 19.27
CA TYR A 11 -21.99 1.24 18.16
C TYR A 11 -21.08 2.22 17.43
N ILE A 12 -20.27 3.01 18.17
CA ILE A 12 -19.30 3.95 17.60
C ILE A 12 -18.22 3.18 16.82
N ASP A 13 -17.69 2.10 17.38
CA ASP A 13 -16.70 1.25 16.74
C ASP A 13 -17.24 0.62 15.44
N ALA A 14 -18.50 0.21 15.44
CA ALA A 14 -19.15 -0.32 14.24
C ALA A 14 -19.22 0.74 13.12
N LEU A 15 -19.58 1.99 13.45
CA LEU A 15 -19.62 3.10 12.50
C LEU A 15 -18.22 3.46 11.97
N ILE A 16 -17.20 3.48 12.83
CA ILE A 16 -15.81 3.70 12.43
C ILE A 16 -15.35 2.60 11.47
N ASN A 17 -15.67 1.35 11.77
CA ASN A 17 -15.32 0.23 10.91
C ASN A 17 -16.06 0.24 9.56
N GLU A 18 -17.29 0.73 9.53
CA GLU A 18 -18.01 0.96 8.26
C GLU A 18 -17.30 2.01 7.40
N GLU A 19 -16.87 3.13 7.98
CA GLU A 19 -16.12 4.17 7.25
C GLU A 19 -14.75 3.66 6.78
N ARG A 20 -14.04 2.90 7.60
CA ARG A 20 -12.79 2.22 7.19
C ARG A 20 -13.03 1.30 6.00
N THR A 21 -14.10 0.51 6.02
CA THR A 21 -14.46 -0.39 4.92
C THR A 21 -14.76 0.38 3.63
N LYS A 22 -15.51 1.49 3.70
CA LYS A 22 -15.77 2.37 2.55
C LYS A 22 -14.49 2.90 1.93
N LEU A 23 -13.53 3.36 2.74
CA LEU A 23 -12.24 3.84 2.24
C LEU A 23 -11.43 2.74 1.56
N ILE A 24 -11.41 1.55 2.16
CA ILE A 24 -10.67 0.42 1.62
C ILE A 24 -11.28 -0.05 0.30
N GLN A 25 -12.60 -0.16 0.20
CA GLN A 25 -13.29 -0.53 -1.04
C GLN A 25 -13.27 0.59 -2.08
N GLY A 26 -13.09 1.83 -1.65
CA GLY A 26 -13.02 3.04 -2.46
C GLY A 26 -11.60 3.44 -2.83
N ASP A 27 -11.17 4.59 -2.31
CA ASP A 27 -9.92 5.25 -2.70
C ASP A 27 -8.69 4.36 -2.55
N ILE A 28 -8.56 3.64 -1.43
CA ILE A 28 -7.39 2.81 -1.14
C ILE A 28 -7.35 1.60 -2.09
N GLY A 29 -8.41 0.80 -2.14
CA GLY A 29 -8.45 -0.42 -2.92
C GLY A 29 -8.41 -0.18 -4.42
N LEU A 30 -9.15 0.83 -4.89
CA LEU A 30 -9.14 1.20 -6.31
C LEU A 30 -7.79 1.78 -6.77
N SER A 31 -6.96 2.29 -5.86
CA SER A 31 -5.63 2.78 -6.22
C SER A 31 -4.53 1.74 -6.04
N THR A 32 -4.83 0.60 -5.43
CA THR A 32 -3.84 -0.47 -5.20
C THR A 32 -4.00 -1.56 -6.23
N CYS A 33 -2.93 -1.90 -6.94
CA CYS A 33 -2.88 -3.02 -7.86
C CYS A 33 -2.09 -4.19 -7.27
N GLN A 34 -2.37 -5.38 -7.76
CA GLN A 34 -1.57 -6.56 -7.53
C GLN A 34 -0.67 -6.81 -8.73
N PHE A 35 0.58 -7.15 -8.47
CA PHE A 35 1.50 -7.59 -9.49
C PHE A 35 1.51 -9.11 -9.64
N PHE A 36 1.55 -9.54 -10.89
CA PHE A 36 1.70 -10.94 -11.29
C PHE A 36 2.94 -11.09 -12.16
N LYS A 37 3.56 -12.27 -12.10
CA LYS A 37 4.65 -12.67 -12.98
C LYS A 37 4.33 -14.01 -13.66
N GLU A 38 4.95 -14.27 -14.79
CA GLU A 38 4.84 -15.56 -15.48
C GLU A 38 5.31 -16.71 -14.58
N ASP A 39 4.57 -17.82 -14.59
CA ASP A 39 4.87 -19.01 -13.78
C ASP A 39 5.74 -20.05 -14.53
N GLY A 40 6.19 -19.72 -15.73
CA GLY A 40 6.96 -20.62 -16.62
C GLY A 40 6.15 -21.74 -17.25
N LYS A 41 4.83 -21.81 -16.98
CA LYS A 41 3.89 -22.81 -17.52
C LYS A 41 2.81 -22.18 -18.38
N GLY A 42 2.97 -20.90 -18.74
CA GLY A 42 2.01 -20.11 -19.52
C GLY A 42 0.89 -19.49 -18.68
N GLY A 43 0.97 -19.59 -17.35
CA GLY A 43 0.12 -18.90 -16.40
C GLY A 43 0.81 -17.73 -15.73
N VAL A 44 0.08 -17.08 -14.81
CA VAL A 44 0.62 -15.98 -14.00
C VAL A 44 0.42 -16.25 -12.50
N THR A 45 1.38 -15.80 -11.69
CA THR A 45 1.37 -15.94 -10.23
C THR A 45 1.48 -14.57 -9.59
N PRO A 46 0.59 -14.21 -8.65
CA PRO A 46 0.72 -12.97 -7.91
C PRO A 46 1.91 -13.02 -6.95
N PHE A 47 2.58 -11.89 -6.75
CA PHE A 47 3.77 -11.86 -5.88
C PHE A 47 4.00 -10.55 -5.14
N ALA A 48 3.41 -9.43 -5.56
CA ALA A 48 3.62 -8.11 -4.96
C ALA A 48 2.42 -7.19 -5.16
N SER A 49 2.51 -5.99 -4.62
CA SER A 49 1.52 -4.93 -4.76
C SER A 49 2.15 -3.64 -5.31
N GLY A 50 1.31 -2.72 -5.78
CA GLY A 50 1.71 -1.38 -6.20
C GLY A 50 0.59 -0.39 -6.03
N VAL A 51 0.91 0.91 -6.08
CA VAL A 51 -0.07 2.01 -5.96
C VAL A 51 -0.04 2.88 -7.20
N MET A 52 -1.21 3.06 -7.82
CA MET A 52 -1.42 3.93 -8.98
C MET A 52 -1.43 5.39 -8.54
N VAL A 53 -0.55 6.21 -9.10
CA VAL A 53 -0.46 7.64 -8.76
C VAL A 53 -0.35 8.52 -9.99
N GLU A 54 -0.80 9.76 -9.86
CA GLU A 54 -0.70 10.78 -10.88
C GLU A 54 0.11 11.98 -10.39
N LEU A 55 1.22 12.25 -11.05
CA LEU A 55 2.15 13.33 -10.72
C LEU A 55 2.27 14.27 -11.92
N GLY A 56 1.50 15.35 -11.89
CA GLY A 56 1.38 16.26 -13.01
C GLY A 56 0.80 15.55 -14.24
N PRO A 57 1.45 15.62 -15.42
CA PRO A 57 0.94 14.99 -16.66
C PRO A 57 1.26 13.49 -16.74
N SER A 58 2.02 12.93 -15.83
CA SER A 58 2.51 11.55 -15.89
C SER A 58 1.83 10.66 -14.85
N SER A 59 1.60 9.42 -15.26
CA SER A 59 1.03 8.37 -14.41
C SER A 59 2.10 7.35 -14.06
N TYR A 60 2.08 6.89 -12.80
CA TYR A 60 3.09 5.98 -12.27
C TYR A 60 2.42 4.84 -11.47
N ILE A 61 3.13 3.73 -11.35
CA ILE A 61 2.90 2.74 -10.30
C ILE A 61 4.07 2.84 -9.33
N LEU A 62 3.80 3.11 -8.07
CA LEU A 62 4.79 3.08 -7.00
C LEU A 62 4.85 1.67 -6.41
N THR A 63 6.06 1.18 -6.11
CA THR A 63 6.26 -0.13 -5.50
C THR A 63 7.61 -0.19 -4.78
N ALA A 64 7.99 -1.35 -4.26
CA ALA A 64 9.31 -1.61 -3.70
C ALA A 64 10.32 -1.99 -4.79
N SER A 65 11.59 -1.67 -4.60
CA SER A 65 12.63 -1.91 -5.62
C SER A 65 12.82 -3.38 -5.94
N HIS A 66 12.85 -4.23 -4.92
CA HIS A 66 13.00 -5.68 -5.11
C HIS A 66 11.85 -6.31 -5.93
N VAL A 67 10.69 -5.63 -6.03
CA VAL A 67 9.56 -6.09 -6.86
C VAL A 67 9.88 -6.01 -8.35
N ILE A 68 10.68 -5.02 -8.75
CA ILE A 68 11.03 -4.79 -10.15
C ILE A 68 12.42 -5.32 -10.55
N GLU A 69 13.21 -5.81 -9.59
CA GLU A 69 14.54 -6.39 -9.89
C GLU A 69 14.43 -7.54 -10.87
N ASP A 70 13.44 -8.42 -10.69
CA ASP A 70 13.18 -9.55 -11.57
C ASP A 70 12.64 -9.10 -12.95
N TRP A 71 12.03 -7.91 -13.06
CA TRP A 71 11.48 -7.42 -14.32
C TRP A 71 12.55 -7.03 -15.33
N SER A 72 13.70 -6.55 -14.88
CA SER A 72 14.85 -6.24 -15.75
C SER A 72 15.46 -7.49 -16.39
N ASN A 73 15.16 -8.68 -15.88
CA ASN A 73 15.74 -9.97 -16.25
C ASN A 73 14.83 -10.83 -17.14
N ALA A 74 13.96 -10.22 -17.97
CA ALA A 74 13.10 -10.88 -18.97
C ALA A 74 11.75 -11.45 -18.48
N SER A 75 11.37 -11.30 -17.23
CA SER A 75 10.02 -11.67 -16.79
C SER A 75 9.05 -10.54 -17.08
N LYS A 76 7.92 -10.85 -17.71
CA LYS A 76 6.85 -9.85 -17.88
C LYS A 76 6.14 -9.62 -16.55
N LEU A 77 5.92 -8.35 -16.24
CA LEU A 77 5.12 -7.92 -15.11
C LEU A 77 3.70 -7.64 -15.59
N PHE A 78 2.71 -8.15 -14.88
CA PHE A 78 1.31 -7.98 -15.22
C PHE A 78 0.52 -7.36 -14.08
N VAL A 79 -0.55 -6.65 -14.43
CA VAL A 79 -1.59 -6.19 -13.50
C VAL A 79 -2.95 -6.63 -14.00
N PRO A 80 -3.93 -6.87 -13.12
CA PRO A 80 -5.30 -7.16 -13.51
C PRO A 80 -5.92 -5.99 -14.29
N LEU A 81 -6.71 -6.32 -15.31
CA LEU A 81 -7.55 -5.38 -16.04
C LEU A 81 -8.88 -6.09 -16.35
N ALA A 82 -9.93 -5.78 -15.62
CA ALA A 82 -11.18 -6.53 -15.61
C ALA A 82 -10.93 -8.05 -15.38
N ASP A 83 -11.36 -8.91 -16.27
CA ASP A 83 -11.23 -10.37 -16.17
C ASP A 83 -9.92 -10.92 -16.77
N THR A 84 -8.97 -10.06 -17.11
CA THR A 84 -7.70 -10.43 -17.75
C THR A 84 -6.50 -9.80 -17.05
N HIS A 85 -5.30 -10.13 -17.53
CA HIS A 85 -4.04 -9.52 -17.09
C HIS A 85 -3.42 -8.77 -18.25
N ILE A 86 -2.97 -7.53 -18.01
CA ILE A 86 -2.24 -6.74 -18.99
C ILE A 86 -0.78 -6.60 -18.58
N SER A 87 0.12 -6.77 -19.56
CA SER A 87 1.54 -6.52 -19.34
C SER A 87 1.80 -5.05 -19.03
N VAL A 88 2.57 -4.79 -17.99
CA VAL A 88 2.97 -3.43 -17.62
C VAL A 88 4.00 -2.95 -18.64
N ALA A 89 3.70 -1.83 -19.28
CA ALA A 89 4.57 -1.15 -20.22
C ALA A 89 4.92 0.25 -19.69
N GLY A 90 6.20 0.57 -19.71
CA GLY A 90 6.69 1.85 -19.22
C GLY A 90 8.19 1.83 -18.95
N HIS A 91 8.66 2.87 -18.29
CA HIS A 91 10.04 2.99 -17.82
C HIS A 91 10.10 2.79 -16.32
N ALA A 92 10.83 1.78 -15.88
CA ALA A 92 11.00 1.49 -14.46
C ALA A 92 12.29 2.07 -13.92
N TYR A 93 12.23 2.52 -12.69
CA TYR A 93 13.36 2.89 -11.87
C TYR A 93 13.25 2.22 -10.51
N GLY A 94 14.34 1.63 -10.02
CA GLY A 94 14.46 1.10 -8.67
C GLY A 94 15.76 1.59 -8.03
N THR A 95 15.71 1.84 -6.74
CA THR A 95 16.94 2.04 -5.96
C THR A 95 17.66 0.70 -5.89
N THR A 96 18.98 0.70 -6.16
CA THR A 96 19.79 -0.43 -5.67
C THR A 96 19.69 -0.42 -4.14
N MET A 97 19.41 -1.58 -3.52
CA MET A 97 19.38 -1.67 -2.07
C MET A 97 20.68 -1.12 -1.48
N ASP A 98 20.63 0.14 -1.09
CA ASP A 98 21.73 0.79 -0.40
C ASP A 98 21.74 0.26 1.03
N LYS A 99 22.78 -0.51 1.36
CA LYS A 99 22.94 -1.11 2.69
C LYS A 99 23.02 -0.05 3.81
N GLU A 100 23.45 1.17 3.49
CA GLU A 100 23.54 2.25 4.45
C GLU A 100 22.20 2.92 4.72
N ASN A 101 21.44 3.25 3.66
CA ASN A 101 20.18 4.00 3.79
C ASN A 101 18.95 3.13 3.80
N LYS A 102 19.06 1.85 3.41
CA LYS A 102 17.98 0.85 3.40
C LYS A 102 16.74 1.28 2.60
N TYR A 103 16.93 2.09 1.55
CA TYR A 103 15.85 2.48 0.66
C TYR A 103 15.51 1.33 -0.28
N ASP A 104 14.23 1.04 -0.37
CA ASP A 104 13.69 0.02 -1.27
C ASP A 104 12.52 0.65 -2.04
N ILE A 105 12.86 1.56 -2.94
CA ILE A 105 11.90 2.41 -3.66
C ILE A 105 11.98 2.10 -5.16
N ALA A 106 10.82 1.87 -5.75
CA ALA A 106 10.70 1.81 -7.19
C ALA A 106 9.45 2.53 -7.68
N TYR A 107 9.50 2.94 -8.93
CA TYR A 107 8.34 3.40 -9.68
C TYR A 107 8.42 2.93 -11.13
N ILE A 108 7.25 2.79 -11.73
CA ILE A 108 7.10 2.52 -13.16
C ILE A 108 6.33 3.71 -13.74
N LYS A 109 6.99 4.49 -14.60
CA LYS A 109 6.34 5.53 -15.38
C LYS A 109 5.60 4.89 -16.55
N LEU A 110 4.29 4.94 -16.52
CA LEU A 110 3.43 4.29 -17.51
C LEU A 110 3.45 5.02 -18.85
N THR A 111 3.28 4.27 -19.94
CA THR A 111 2.95 4.90 -21.21
C THR A 111 1.54 5.52 -21.15
N PRO A 112 1.25 6.60 -21.91
CA PRO A 112 -0.07 7.23 -21.91
C PRO A 112 -1.20 6.27 -22.27
N GLU A 113 -0.94 5.32 -23.20
CA GLU A 113 -1.90 4.31 -23.64
C GLU A 113 -2.25 3.35 -22.51
N LEU A 114 -1.25 2.83 -21.81
CA LEU A 114 -1.46 1.92 -20.70
C LEU A 114 -2.14 2.63 -19.53
N ALA A 115 -1.72 3.85 -19.20
CA ALA A 115 -2.35 4.65 -18.15
C ALA A 115 -3.85 4.87 -18.46
N ARG A 116 -4.22 5.17 -19.72
CA ARG A 116 -5.62 5.31 -20.14
C ARG A 116 -6.40 4.01 -19.96
N LEU A 117 -5.82 2.86 -20.33
CA LEU A 117 -6.47 1.56 -20.14
C LEU A 117 -6.68 1.24 -18.67
N LEU A 118 -5.68 1.45 -17.84
CA LEU A 118 -5.75 1.14 -16.40
C LEU A 118 -6.79 2.00 -15.66
N ARG A 119 -7.11 3.21 -16.14
CA ARG A 119 -8.16 4.06 -15.57
C ARG A 119 -9.58 3.47 -15.65
N TYR A 120 -9.81 2.45 -16.46
CA TYR A 120 -11.10 1.72 -16.45
C TYR A 120 -11.27 0.84 -15.21
N THR A 121 -10.16 0.43 -14.57
CA THR A 121 -10.17 -0.46 -13.40
C THR A 121 -9.64 0.25 -12.14
N TYR A 122 -8.65 1.13 -12.29
CA TYR A 122 -7.94 1.74 -11.18
C TYR A 122 -8.17 3.25 -11.10
N ARG A 123 -8.11 3.76 -9.87
CA ARG A 123 -8.05 5.18 -9.59
C ARG A 123 -6.59 5.58 -9.38
N PHE A 124 -6.14 6.61 -10.08
CA PHE A 124 -4.81 7.16 -9.87
C PHE A 124 -4.87 8.23 -8.77
N MET A 125 -4.11 8.04 -7.70
CA MET A 125 -4.06 8.98 -6.58
C MET A 125 -3.38 10.27 -7.01
N PRO A 126 -4.05 11.41 -6.92
CA PRO A 126 -3.47 12.70 -7.28
C PRO A 126 -2.53 13.20 -6.16
N ILE A 127 -1.58 14.06 -6.51
CA ILE A 127 -0.55 14.58 -5.61
C ILE A 127 -1.11 15.22 -4.33
N HIS A 128 -2.26 15.89 -4.39
CA HIS A 128 -2.86 16.53 -3.21
C HIS A 128 -3.43 15.53 -2.18
N LYS A 129 -3.51 14.24 -2.54
CA LYS A 129 -3.81 13.13 -1.63
C LYS A 129 -2.56 12.36 -1.19
N MET A 130 -1.37 12.91 -1.43
CA MET A 130 -0.09 12.40 -0.97
C MET A 130 0.50 13.37 0.03
N LEU A 131 0.52 12.99 1.30
CA LEU A 131 0.93 13.90 2.37
C LEU A 131 2.40 13.78 2.74
N HIS A 132 2.94 14.97 3.06
CA HIS A 132 4.01 15.10 4.04
C HIS A 132 3.44 14.90 5.44
N HIS A 133 3.60 13.72 6.02
CA HIS A 133 3.03 13.45 7.32
C HIS A 133 4.07 13.60 8.42
N TRP A 134 4.09 14.79 9.04
CA TRP A 134 4.94 15.12 10.19
C TRP A 134 4.19 15.08 11.52
N LYS A 135 2.89 14.73 11.53
CA LYS A 135 2.12 14.64 12.77
C LYS A 135 2.65 13.52 13.65
N SER A 136 2.52 13.71 14.96
CA SER A 136 2.82 12.70 15.95
C SER A 136 2.13 11.38 15.59
N LEU A 137 2.92 10.33 15.53
CA LEU A 137 2.47 8.98 15.18
C LEU A 137 1.66 8.30 16.31
N LEU A 138 1.00 9.06 17.20
CA LEU A 138 0.34 8.51 18.39
C LEU A 138 -1.12 8.05 18.16
N GLU A 139 -1.67 8.25 16.96
CA GLU A 139 -3.07 7.89 16.68
C GLU A 139 -3.17 6.62 15.82
N PRO A 140 -4.15 5.71 16.08
CA PRO A 140 -4.28 4.43 15.39
C PRO A 140 -4.92 4.53 13.98
N ASN A 141 -4.54 5.57 13.23
CA ASN A 141 -5.16 5.89 11.95
C ASN A 141 -4.30 5.51 10.74
N TYR A 142 -3.46 4.49 10.89
CA TYR A 142 -2.63 4.01 9.79
C TYR A 142 -3.16 2.70 9.25
N CYS A 143 -3.29 2.65 7.92
CA CYS A 143 -3.72 1.47 7.19
C CYS A 143 -2.64 1.07 6.18
N ILE A 144 -2.23 -0.19 6.21
CA ILE A 144 -1.41 -0.81 5.17
C ILE A 144 -2.33 -1.74 4.40
N PHE A 145 -2.50 -1.48 3.10
CA PHE A 145 -3.41 -2.25 2.26
C PHE A 145 -2.71 -2.82 1.05
N GLY A 146 -2.80 -4.14 0.87
CA GLY A 146 -2.21 -4.85 -0.26
C GLY A 146 -2.81 -6.23 -0.47
N TYR A 147 -2.18 -7.03 -1.33
CA TYR A 147 -2.65 -8.34 -1.75
C TYR A 147 -1.69 -9.45 -1.29
N PRO A 148 -1.84 -9.97 -0.05
CA PRO A 148 -1.01 -11.08 0.42
C PRO A 148 -1.22 -12.32 -0.43
N VAL A 149 -0.13 -12.97 -0.84
CA VAL A 149 -0.17 -14.18 -1.68
C VAL A 149 -0.93 -15.33 -1.01
N ILE A 150 -0.92 -15.38 0.33
CA ILE A 150 -1.62 -16.41 1.10
C ILE A 150 -3.15 -16.37 0.92
N ASN A 151 -3.72 -15.24 0.52
CA ASN A 151 -5.15 -15.07 0.31
C ASN A 151 -5.60 -15.49 -1.10
N GLN A 152 -4.80 -16.29 -1.80
CA GLN A 152 -5.16 -16.80 -3.11
C GLN A 152 -6.13 -17.97 -3.02
N LYS A 153 -7.15 -17.95 -3.85
CA LYS A 153 -8.00 -19.10 -4.11
C LYS A 153 -7.89 -19.45 -5.60
N LYS A 154 -7.52 -20.68 -5.90
CA LYS A 154 -7.65 -21.21 -7.26
C LYS A 154 -9.09 -21.69 -7.45
N ALA A 155 -9.83 -21.05 -8.33
CA ALA A 155 -11.16 -21.43 -8.70
C ALA A 155 -11.30 -21.37 -10.22
N ASP A 156 -11.74 -22.45 -10.84
CA ASP A 156 -12.04 -22.54 -12.27
C ASP A 156 -10.90 -22.10 -13.21
N GLY A 157 -9.65 -22.41 -12.84
CA GLY A 157 -8.47 -22.02 -13.63
C GLY A 157 -8.02 -20.56 -13.44
N ALA A 158 -8.76 -19.77 -12.69
CA ALA A 158 -8.39 -18.39 -12.34
C ALA A 158 -7.83 -18.29 -10.92
N VAL A 159 -6.84 -17.42 -10.73
CA VAL A 159 -6.32 -17.07 -9.40
C VAL A 159 -7.11 -15.86 -8.89
N LYS A 160 -8.00 -16.09 -7.94
CA LYS A 160 -8.66 -14.99 -7.21
C LYS A 160 -7.84 -14.62 -5.99
N THR A 161 -7.53 -13.35 -5.86
CA THR A 161 -6.78 -12.79 -4.73
C THR A 161 -7.63 -11.76 -4.01
N PHE A 162 -7.43 -11.69 -2.70
CA PHE A 162 -8.20 -10.78 -1.86
C PHE A 162 -7.25 -9.85 -1.14
N GLY A 163 -7.58 -8.55 -1.18
CA GLY A 163 -6.85 -7.54 -0.44
C GLY A 163 -7.05 -7.68 1.07
N SER A 164 -6.04 -7.31 1.82
CA SER A 164 -6.07 -7.23 3.27
C SER A 164 -5.64 -5.87 3.76
N ALA A 165 -6.37 -5.34 4.72
CA ALA A 165 -6.07 -4.08 5.39
C ALA A 165 -5.56 -4.34 6.81
N TYR A 166 -4.42 -3.76 7.11
CA TYR A 166 -3.77 -3.80 8.42
C TYR A 166 -3.86 -2.42 9.04
N PHE A 167 -4.74 -2.28 10.02
CA PHE A 167 -4.76 -1.07 10.85
C PHE A 167 -3.74 -1.24 11.98
N SER A 168 -2.82 -0.29 12.09
CA SER A 168 -1.65 -0.46 12.94
C SER A 168 -1.25 0.83 13.63
N LEU A 169 -0.59 0.67 14.78
CA LEU A 169 0.06 1.75 15.51
C LEU A 169 1.51 1.89 15.05
N PRO A 170 2.07 3.09 15.09
CA PRO A 170 3.49 3.27 14.85
C PRO A 170 4.32 2.67 15.97
N CYS A 171 5.46 2.13 15.59
CA CYS A 171 6.45 1.62 16.51
C CYS A 171 7.14 2.75 17.30
N GLN A 172 7.62 2.42 18.50
CA GLN A 172 8.44 3.30 19.32
C GLN A 172 9.86 3.47 18.72
N ASP A 173 10.54 4.53 19.10
CA ASP A 173 11.90 4.88 18.62
C ASP A 173 12.92 3.74 18.76
N LYS A 174 12.84 2.94 19.83
CA LYS A 174 13.69 1.76 20.05
C LYS A 174 13.65 0.73 18.91
N VAL A 175 12.56 0.69 18.11
CA VAL A 175 12.43 -0.21 16.96
C VAL A 175 13.24 0.34 15.78
N PHE A 176 13.21 1.66 15.58
CA PHE A 176 14.04 2.34 14.59
C PHE A 176 15.52 2.15 14.88
N GLU A 177 15.95 2.34 16.13
CA GLU A 177 17.32 2.11 16.58
C GLU A 177 17.74 0.64 16.36
N TYR A 178 16.90 -0.30 16.76
CA TYR A 178 17.21 -1.74 16.67
C TYR A 178 17.41 -2.20 15.22
N TYR A 179 16.59 -1.72 14.29
CA TYR A 179 16.70 -2.07 12.88
C TYR A 179 17.59 -1.11 12.09
N GLY A 180 18.14 -0.05 12.71
CA GLY A 180 18.93 0.97 12.08
C GLY A 180 18.16 1.71 10.98
N LEU A 181 16.90 2.06 11.26
CA LEU A 181 16.03 2.80 10.35
C LEU A 181 16.18 4.31 10.61
N ASN A 182 16.13 5.10 9.54
CA ASN A 182 16.06 6.55 9.67
C ASN A 182 14.60 7.00 9.77
N PRO A 183 14.13 7.59 10.89
CA PRO A 183 12.74 8.03 11.04
C PRO A 183 12.32 9.14 10.06
N LEU A 184 13.28 9.85 9.44
CA LEU A 184 12.98 10.82 8.38
C LEU A 184 12.72 10.18 7.01
N ALA A 185 13.07 8.91 6.85
CA ALA A 185 12.97 8.19 5.59
C ALA A 185 12.01 6.99 5.67
N HIS A 186 11.82 6.44 6.85
CA HIS A 186 11.05 5.23 7.07
C HIS A 186 9.87 5.43 8.02
N TYR A 187 8.87 4.61 7.82
CA TYR A 187 7.84 4.28 8.81
C TYR A 187 8.11 2.89 9.36
N ALA A 188 7.76 2.67 10.62
CA ALA A 188 7.67 1.35 11.21
C ALA A 188 6.36 1.23 11.98
N PHE A 189 5.58 0.18 11.71
CA PHE A 189 4.27 -0.07 12.31
C PHE A 189 4.26 -1.40 13.03
N GLU A 190 3.60 -1.45 14.18
CA GLU A 190 3.44 -2.68 14.94
C GLU A 190 2.66 -3.72 14.14
N PHE A 191 3.12 -4.96 14.18
CA PHE A 191 2.38 -6.04 13.56
C PHE A 191 1.55 -6.78 14.62
N GLN A 192 0.24 -6.62 14.56
CA GLN A 192 -0.68 -7.21 15.55
C GLN A 192 -1.14 -8.64 15.18
N GLY A 193 -0.64 -9.21 14.09
CA GLY A 193 -1.06 -10.56 13.64
C GLY A 193 -2.52 -10.65 13.18
N LYS A 194 -3.16 -9.51 12.92
CA LYS A 194 -4.55 -9.43 12.50
C LYS A 194 -4.70 -8.49 11.30
N ALA A 195 -5.59 -8.84 10.37
CA ALA A 195 -6.01 -7.95 9.28
C ALA A 195 -7.50 -8.05 9.04
N VAL A 196 -8.06 -7.01 8.44
CA VAL A 196 -9.43 -7.04 7.92
C VAL A 196 -9.39 -7.61 6.50
N ASN A 197 -10.02 -8.76 6.31
CA ASN A 197 -10.26 -9.31 4.99
C ASN A 197 -11.43 -8.55 4.35
N ILE A 198 -11.17 -7.92 3.20
CA ILE A 198 -12.15 -7.02 2.57
C ILE A 198 -13.37 -7.76 2.03
N GLN A 199 -13.21 -9.00 1.59
CA GLN A 199 -14.34 -9.76 1.04
C GLN A 199 -15.31 -10.20 2.12
N SER A 200 -14.79 -10.68 3.26
CA SER A 200 -15.59 -11.18 4.38
C SER A 200 -15.98 -10.09 5.37
N ASN A 201 -15.32 -8.92 5.30
CA ASN A 201 -15.36 -7.84 6.29
C ASN A 201 -15.10 -8.33 7.73
N LYS A 202 -14.27 -9.37 7.86
CA LYS A 202 -13.92 -9.98 9.14
C LYS A 202 -12.47 -9.75 9.49
N VAL A 203 -12.21 -9.60 10.78
CA VAL A 203 -10.86 -9.62 11.32
C VAL A 203 -10.37 -11.07 11.32
N GLU A 204 -9.33 -11.35 10.57
CA GLU A 204 -8.72 -12.67 10.46
C GLU A 204 -7.33 -12.67 11.10
N LYS A 205 -6.97 -13.75 11.80
CA LYS A 205 -5.59 -13.98 12.21
C LYS A 205 -4.76 -14.29 10.98
N ILE A 206 -3.68 -13.53 10.80
CA ILE A 206 -2.80 -13.75 9.68
C ILE A 206 -1.73 -14.75 10.07
N LYS A 207 -1.65 -15.82 9.29
CA LYS A 207 -0.51 -16.72 9.32
C LYS A 207 0.70 -15.98 8.75
N THR A 208 1.86 -16.26 9.29
CA THR A 208 3.14 -15.56 9.24
C THR A 208 3.78 -15.25 7.87
N GLU A 209 3.07 -15.38 6.75
CA GLU A 209 3.61 -15.15 5.41
C GLU A 209 3.00 -13.90 4.80
N HIS A 210 3.78 -12.81 4.80
CA HIS A 210 3.38 -11.49 4.28
C HIS A 210 3.83 -11.25 2.83
N TYR A 211 4.18 -12.31 2.10
CA TYR A 211 4.50 -12.21 0.68
C TYR A 211 3.34 -11.57 -0.09
N GLY A 212 3.66 -10.63 -0.96
CA GLY A 212 2.69 -9.89 -1.76
C GLY A 212 2.31 -8.52 -1.21
N LEU A 213 2.66 -8.17 0.04
CA LEU A 213 2.47 -6.82 0.59
C LEU A 213 3.53 -5.83 0.13
N SER A 214 4.72 -6.29 -0.29
CA SER A 214 5.77 -5.41 -0.80
C SER A 214 5.24 -4.51 -1.90
N GLY A 215 5.50 -3.21 -1.77
CA GLY A 215 5.05 -2.20 -2.71
C GLY A 215 3.63 -1.68 -2.50
N CYS A 216 2.88 -2.19 -1.53
CA CYS A 216 1.55 -1.65 -1.22
C CYS A 216 1.63 -0.29 -0.51
N GLY A 217 0.50 0.43 -0.51
CA GLY A 217 0.42 1.76 0.11
C GLY A 217 0.38 1.71 1.63
N VAL A 218 1.06 2.68 2.23
CA VAL A 218 0.87 3.08 3.63
C VAL A 218 -0.01 4.32 3.63
N TRP A 219 -1.14 4.25 4.31
CA TRP A 219 -2.18 5.25 4.27
C TRP A 219 -2.41 5.86 5.66
N TYR A 220 -2.54 7.18 5.71
CA TYR A 220 -3.14 7.87 6.84
C TYR A 220 -4.64 7.95 6.60
N VAL A 221 -5.42 7.47 7.56
CA VAL A 221 -6.90 7.45 7.49
C VAL A 221 -7.42 8.43 8.52
N ASP A 222 -8.14 9.43 8.07
CA ASP A 222 -8.80 10.42 8.92
C ASP A 222 -10.30 10.15 8.95
N ILE A 223 -10.86 9.98 10.15
CA ILE A 223 -12.29 9.75 10.37
C ILE A 223 -12.79 10.80 11.35
N GLU A 224 -13.55 11.75 10.84
CA GLU A 224 -14.09 12.85 11.61
C GLU A 224 -15.62 12.74 11.73
N PHE A 225 -16.15 13.04 12.91
CA PHE A 225 -17.59 13.20 13.12
C PHE A 225 -17.98 14.67 12.91
N LYS A 226 -18.67 14.96 11.79
CA LYS A 226 -19.13 16.31 11.44
C LYS A 226 -20.58 16.28 10.95
N HIS A 227 -21.40 17.22 11.44
CA HIS A 227 -22.80 17.37 11.04
C HIS A 227 -23.62 16.07 11.20
N ASN A 228 -23.47 15.40 12.35
CA ASN A 228 -24.12 14.13 12.68
C ASN A 228 -23.80 12.97 11.71
N LYS A 229 -22.65 13.02 11.04
CA LYS A 229 -22.18 11.94 10.15
C LYS A 229 -20.68 11.77 10.28
N PHE A 230 -20.24 10.55 10.20
CA PHE A 230 -18.83 10.26 10.00
C PHE A 230 -18.43 10.61 8.56
N LYS A 231 -17.29 11.25 8.43
CA LYS A 231 -16.60 11.51 7.16
C LYS A 231 -15.22 10.94 7.24
N SER A 232 -14.86 10.21 6.22
CA SER A 232 -13.53 9.59 6.16
C SER A 232 -12.76 10.06 4.93
N SER A 233 -11.46 10.15 5.08
CA SER A 233 -10.53 10.41 3.99
C SER A 233 -9.26 9.58 4.14
N ALA A 234 -8.60 9.27 3.03
CA ALA A 234 -7.33 8.57 3.03
C ALA A 234 -6.28 9.36 2.26
N GLN A 235 -5.06 9.35 2.79
CA GLN A 235 -3.91 9.99 2.17
C GLN A 235 -2.77 9.00 2.11
N LEU A 236 -2.13 8.90 0.94
CA LEU A 236 -0.97 8.04 0.74
C LEU A 236 0.26 8.71 1.36
N ILE A 237 0.84 8.09 2.38
CA ILE A 237 1.98 8.65 3.13
C ILE A 237 3.29 7.89 2.89
N GLY A 238 3.22 6.72 2.27
CA GLY A 238 4.41 5.91 1.98
C GLY A 238 4.08 4.64 1.22
N ILE A 239 5.14 3.88 0.93
CA ILE A 239 5.07 2.57 0.28
C ILE A 239 5.70 1.52 1.20
N MET A 240 5.00 0.42 1.39
CA MET A 240 5.43 -0.72 2.18
C MET A 240 6.65 -1.39 1.53
N MET A 241 7.68 -1.59 2.32
CA MET A 241 8.94 -2.19 1.92
C MET A 241 8.97 -3.68 2.31
N GLU A 242 8.94 -3.95 3.60
CA GLU A 242 9.12 -5.29 4.12
C GLU A 242 8.44 -5.52 5.48
N PHE A 243 8.27 -6.79 5.80
CA PHE A 243 7.92 -7.26 7.13
C PHE A 243 9.16 -7.80 7.83
N ARG A 244 9.44 -7.33 9.04
CA ARG A 244 10.53 -7.81 9.88
C ARG A 244 10.01 -8.70 10.98
N LYS A 245 10.51 -9.95 11.00
CA LYS A 245 10.37 -10.88 12.13
C LYS A 245 11.55 -10.67 13.10
N GLY A 246 11.34 -10.94 14.38
CA GLY A 246 12.40 -10.92 15.36
C GLY A 246 11.95 -10.35 16.70
N LYS A 247 12.83 -9.65 17.39
CA LYS A 247 12.53 -9.05 18.70
C LYS A 247 11.35 -8.08 18.65
N TYR A 248 11.22 -7.36 17.55
CA TYR A 248 10.11 -6.44 17.28
C TYR A 248 9.53 -6.78 15.91
N GLU A 249 8.37 -7.45 15.92
CA GLU A 249 7.66 -7.70 14.67
C GLU A 249 7.04 -6.41 14.15
N CYS A 250 7.42 -5.98 12.96
CA CYS A 250 6.94 -4.73 12.40
C CYS A 250 6.87 -4.73 10.87
N LEU A 251 6.00 -3.86 10.36
CA LEU A 251 5.87 -3.51 8.95
C LEU A 251 6.66 -2.24 8.69
N ILE A 252 7.56 -2.25 7.70
CA ILE A 252 8.43 -1.12 7.40
C ILE A 252 8.10 -0.57 6.01
N GLY A 253 7.95 0.75 5.91
CA GLY A 253 7.71 1.45 4.66
C GLY A 253 8.61 2.65 4.45
N ASN A 254 8.82 3.02 3.20
CA ASN A 254 9.48 4.27 2.82
C ASN A 254 8.47 5.42 2.87
N ARG A 255 8.89 6.57 3.37
CA ARG A 255 8.10 7.79 3.40
C ARG A 255 7.87 8.36 2.00
N MET A 256 6.70 8.94 1.77
CA MET A 256 6.33 9.53 0.48
C MET A 256 7.26 10.65 0.06
N GLU A 257 7.80 11.42 1.01
CA GLU A 257 8.75 12.50 0.74
C GLU A 257 9.99 12.01 0.00
N ILE A 258 10.53 10.86 0.42
CA ILE A 258 11.73 10.28 -0.19
C ILE A 258 11.39 9.72 -1.58
N ILE A 259 10.22 9.11 -1.72
CA ILE A 259 9.74 8.57 -3.00
C ILE A 259 9.58 9.71 -4.02
N LEU A 260 8.89 10.79 -3.65
CA LEU A 260 8.70 11.95 -4.51
C LEU A 260 10.02 12.62 -4.89
N ALA A 261 10.95 12.79 -3.91
CA ALA A 261 12.27 13.33 -4.18
C ALA A 261 13.07 12.45 -5.15
N THR A 262 12.93 11.12 -5.05
CA THR A 262 13.55 10.17 -5.98
C THR A 262 13.02 10.36 -7.40
N ILE A 263 11.70 10.49 -7.56
CA ILE A 263 11.07 10.74 -8.87
C ILE A 263 11.50 12.09 -9.44
N GLU A 264 11.47 13.16 -8.63
CA GLU A 264 11.92 14.50 -9.05
C GLU A 264 13.34 14.48 -9.59
N LYS A 265 14.25 13.81 -8.86
CA LYS A 265 15.65 13.71 -9.23
C LYS A 265 15.86 12.96 -10.55
N ASN A 266 15.17 11.84 -10.73
CA ASN A 266 15.41 10.95 -11.87
C ASN A 266 14.70 11.40 -13.15
N GLU A 267 13.49 11.94 -13.00
CA GLU A 267 12.68 12.42 -14.13
C GLU A 267 13.00 13.88 -14.53
N GLY A 268 13.81 14.58 -13.72
CA GLY A 268 14.10 15.99 -13.95
C GLY A 268 12.85 16.89 -13.83
N VAL A 269 11.85 16.48 -13.10
CA VAL A 269 10.58 17.19 -12.91
C VAL A 269 10.50 17.80 -11.52
N LYS A 270 9.78 18.91 -11.38
CA LYS A 270 9.46 19.49 -10.09
C LYS A 270 7.99 19.20 -9.75
N ILE A 271 7.76 18.42 -8.72
CA ILE A 271 6.41 18.07 -8.26
C ILE A 271 5.89 19.20 -7.36
N LYS A 272 4.88 19.92 -7.85
CA LYS A 272 4.22 20.97 -7.03
C LYS A 272 3.46 20.29 -5.91
N ARG A 273 3.93 20.49 -4.69
CA ARG A 273 3.29 20.02 -3.45
C ARG A 273 2.36 21.12 -2.98
N THR A 274 1.06 20.87 -2.98
CA THR A 274 0.09 21.78 -2.36
C THR A 274 0.19 21.56 -0.86
N ILE A 275 0.64 22.58 -0.14
CA ILE A 275 0.70 22.63 1.33
C ILE A 275 -0.71 22.88 1.87
#